data_ce2d0af9bdff02a85a3ba47d8378a32d
#
_entry.id   ce2d0af9bdff02a85a3ba47d8378a32d
#
_cell.length_a   1.000
_cell.length_b   1.000
_cell.length_c   1.000
_cell.angle_alpha   90.00
_cell.angle_beta   90.00
_cell.angle_gamma   90.00
#
_symmetry.space_group_name_H-M   'P 1'
#
loop_
_entity.id
_entity.type
_entity.pdbx_description
1 polymer ?
#
loop_
_entity_poly.entity_id
_entity_poly.type
_entity_poly.pdbx_seq_one_letter_code
_entity_poly.pdbx_strand_id
1 'polypeptide(L)'
;MPTLLIVDDDDAIRGMLFDLLSDRYECNTASMAEEALQYIEVEHYDAILTDISMPGLTGVELLKQIQEKNSATPVILISGKGSEQDPQALIDMGAFAYVTKPFNLDEIEEVVERAVTKKEF
;
A
#
# COMPACT_ATOMS: atom_id res chain seq x y z
N MET A 1 -5.75 -15.51 8.26
CA MET A 1 -6.01 -14.07 8.10
C MET A 1 -4.87 -13.44 7.32
N PRO A 2 -5.13 -12.88 6.15
CA PRO A 2 -4.05 -12.20 5.43
C PRO A 2 -3.47 -11.03 6.21
N THR A 3 -2.21 -10.74 5.98
CA THR A 3 -1.49 -9.67 6.69
C THR A 3 -1.23 -8.52 5.75
N LEU A 4 -1.58 -7.31 6.18
CA LEU A 4 -1.43 -6.09 5.39
C LEU A 4 -0.44 -5.15 6.06
N LEU A 5 0.27 -4.38 5.24
CA LEU A 5 1.07 -3.26 5.72
C LEU A 5 0.47 -1.98 5.15
N ILE A 6 0.19 -1.02 6.03
CA ILE A 6 -0.40 0.27 5.67
C ILE A 6 0.64 1.35 5.92
N VAL A 7 1.02 2.08 4.88
CA VAL A 7 2.07 3.09 4.95
C VAL A 7 1.50 4.44 4.55
N ASP A 8 1.44 5.38 5.49
CA ASP A 8 0.96 6.73 5.23
C ASP A 8 1.50 7.65 6.33
N ASP A 9 2.00 8.81 5.95
CA ASP A 9 2.52 9.77 6.92
C ASP A 9 1.41 10.56 7.63
N ASP A 10 0.18 10.51 7.12
CA ASP A 10 -0.96 11.15 7.73
C ASP A 10 -1.57 10.20 8.77
N ASP A 11 -1.49 10.60 10.05
CA ASP A 11 -1.97 9.77 11.15
C ASP A 11 -3.46 9.46 11.05
N ALA A 12 -4.25 10.44 10.59
CA ALA A 12 -5.70 10.24 10.49
C ALA A 12 -6.05 9.22 9.41
N ILE A 13 -5.40 9.30 8.26
CA ILE A 13 -5.65 8.35 7.17
C ILE A 13 -5.16 6.98 7.55
N ARG A 14 -3.95 6.89 8.13
CA ARG A 14 -3.39 5.62 8.57
C ARG A 14 -4.30 4.93 9.58
N GLY A 15 -4.81 5.68 10.55
CA GLY A 15 -5.72 5.14 11.56
C GLY A 15 -7.05 4.71 10.97
N MET A 16 -7.58 5.49 10.03
CA MET A 16 -8.83 5.15 9.36
C MET A 16 -8.71 3.85 8.57
N LEU A 17 -7.63 3.70 7.84
CA LEU A 17 -7.40 2.47 7.06
C LEU A 17 -7.20 1.27 7.98
N PHE A 18 -6.48 1.46 9.07
CA PHE A 18 -6.31 0.40 10.06
C PHE A 18 -7.66 -0.04 10.62
N ASP A 19 -8.49 0.91 11.04
CA ASP A 19 -9.79 0.58 11.61
C ASP A 19 -10.69 -0.13 10.60
N LEU A 20 -10.66 0.31 9.35
CA LEU A 20 -11.46 -0.28 8.30
C LEU A 20 -11.06 -1.72 8.02
N LEU A 21 -9.77 -2.00 7.99
CA LEU A 21 -9.26 -3.27 7.48
C LEU A 21 -8.95 -4.29 8.56
N SER A 22 -8.82 -3.87 9.82
CA SER A 22 -8.38 -4.77 10.88
C SER A 22 -9.43 -5.81 11.28
N ASP A 23 -10.68 -5.64 10.88
CA ASP A 23 -11.72 -6.65 11.14
C ASP A 23 -11.51 -7.90 10.29
N ARG A 24 -10.90 -7.76 9.13
CA ARG A 24 -10.75 -8.85 8.16
C ARG A 24 -9.30 -9.25 7.92
N TYR A 25 -8.36 -8.40 8.30
CA TYR A 25 -6.94 -8.62 8.03
C TYR A 25 -6.12 -8.28 9.25
N GLU A 26 -4.97 -8.91 9.35
CA GLU A 26 -4.00 -8.53 10.35
C GLU A 26 -3.18 -7.37 9.79
N CYS A 27 -3.25 -6.20 10.44
CA CYS A 27 -2.68 -4.98 9.89
C CYS A 27 -1.51 -4.46 10.72
N ASN A 28 -0.39 -4.19 10.05
CA ASN A 28 0.70 -3.42 10.62
C ASN A 28 0.71 -2.06 9.93
N THR A 29 1.23 -1.04 10.59
CA THR A 29 1.27 0.32 10.05
C THR A 29 2.68 0.88 10.12
N ALA A 30 2.98 1.77 9.17
CA ALA A 30 4.24 2.51 9.14
C ALA A 30 3.94 3.93 8.73
N SER A 31 4.69 4.88 9.29
CA SER A 31 4.50 6.31 9.00
C SER A 31 5.43 6.81 7.89
N MET A 32 6.37 5.97 7.46
CA MET A 32 7.32 6.35 6.41
C MET A 32 7.82 5.08 5.72
N ALA A 33 8.37 5.26 4.52
CA ALA A 33 8.83 4.13 3.71
C ALA A 33 9.99 3.38 4.36
N GLU A 34 10.89 4.09 5.03
CA GLU A 34 12.03 3.46 5.70
C GLU A 34 11.58 2.49 6.79
N GLU A 35 10.56 2.87 7.55
CA GLU A 35 9.98 1.99 8.55
C GLU A 35 9.31 0.78 7.90
N ALA A 36 8.60 1.02 6.81
CA ALA A 36 7.95 -0.05 6.06
C ALA A 36 8.96 -1.08 5.58
N LEU A 37 10.12 -0.64 5.10
CA LEU A 37 11.16 -1.56 4.63
C LEU A 37 11.70 -2.44 5.75
N GLN A 38 11.78 -1.92 6.97
CA GLN A 38 12.19 -2.72 8.11
C GLN A 38 11.18 -3.84 8.40
N TYR A 39 9.89 -3.52 8.33
CA TYR A 39 8.85 -4.53 8.51
C TYR A 39 8.91 -5.61 7.42
N ILE A 40 9.12 -5.19 6.17
CA ILE A 40 9.14 -6.11 5.04
C ILE A 40 10.30 -7.11 5.14
N GLU A 41 11.39 -6.72 5.76
CA GLU A 41 12.53 -7.61 5.94
C GLU A 41 12.26 -8.75 6.90
N VAL A 42 11.37 -8.56 7.86
CA VAL A 42 11.15 -9.55 8.92
C VAL A 42 9.80 -10.23 8.84
N GLU A 43 8.89 -9.76 8.00
CA GLU A 43 7.56 -10.33 7.93
C GLU A 43 7.05 -10.34 6.50
N HIS A 44 6.28 -11.36 6.18
CA HIS A 44 5.63 -11.48 4.88
C HIS A 44 4.28 -10.77 4.89
N TYR A 45 4.00 -10.00 3.86
CA TYR A 45 2.72 -9.29 3.71
C TYR A 45 1.99 -9.79 2.47
N ASP A 46 0.68 -9.91 2.59
CA ASP A 46 -0.17 -10.35 1.48
C ASP A 46 -0.55 -9.18 0.57
N ALA A 47 -0.52 -7.96 1.10
CA ALA A 47 -0.67 -6.75 0.30
C ALA A 47 -0.08 -5.57 1.09
N ILE A 48 0.34 -4.55 0.36
CA ILE A 48 0.89 -3.32 0.94
C ILE A 48 0.14 -2.14 0.35
N LEU A 49 -0.40 -1.28 1.22
CA LEU A 49 -1.01 -0.02 0.82
C LEU A 49 -0.04 1.09 1.19
N THR A 50 0.35 1.93 0.24
CA THR A 50 1.26 3.02 0.55
C THR A 50 0.86 4.31 -0.16
N ASP A 51 0.95 5.42 0.59
CA ASP A 51 0.82 6.75 0.02
C ASP A 51 2.02 7.00 -0.90
N ILE A 52 1.80 7.69 -2.00
CA ILE A 52 2.88 8.06 -2.93
C ILE A 52 3.71 9.21 -2.35
N SER A 53 3.04 10.20 -1.79
CA SER A 53 3.71 11.43 -1.32
C SER A 53 4.03 11.34 0.15
N MET A 54 5.29 11.04 0.46
CA MET A 54 5.76 10.97 1.84
C MET A 54 7.13 11.64 1.95
N PRO A 55 7.47 12.22 3.09
CA PRO A 55 8.84 12.72 3.31
C PRO A 55 9.84 11.57 3.26
N GLY A 56 11.02 11.84 2.74
CA GLY A 56 12.04 10.81 2.57
C GLY A 56 11.75 9.98 1.33
N LEU A 57 11.77 8.67 1.44
CA LEU A 57 11.43 7.80 0.31
C LEU A 57 9.95 7.93 -0.02
N THR A 58 9.64 8.08 -1.29
CA THR A 58 8.27 8.14 -1.77
C THR A 58 7.68 6.74 -1.89
N GLY A 59 6.35 6.66 -2.07
CA GLY A 59 5.70 5.38 -2.32
C GLY A 59 6.17 4.71 -3.60
N VAL A 60 6.56 5.49 -4.61
CA VAL A 60 7.11 4.94 -5.87
C VAL A 60 8.47 4.30 -5.61
N GLU A 61 9.32 4.96 -4.84
CA GLU A 61 10.61 4.39 -4.49
C GLU A 61 10.46 3.14 -3.62
N LEU A 62 9.47 3.16 -2.72
CA LEU A 62 9.17 1.99 -1.90
C LEU A 62 8.74 0.81 -2.79
N LEU A 63 7.88 1.07 -3.78
CA LEU A 63 7.46 0.04 -4.73
C LEU A 63 8.66 -0.60 -5.42
N LYS A 64 9.59 0.22 -5.89
CA LYS A 64 10.78 -0.29 -6.56
C LYS A 64 11.62 -1.18 -5.65
N GLN A 65 11.79 -0.77 -4.40
CA GLN A 65 12.59 -1.55 -3.45
C GLN A 65 11.91 -2.85 -3.07
N ILE A 66 10.59 -2.85 -2.96
CA ILE A 66 9.85 -4.08 -2.71
C ILE A 66 10.06 -5.07 -3.84
N GLN A 67 10.01 -4.60 -5.08
CA GLN A 67 10.23 -5.45 -6.24
C GLN A 67 11.64 -6.02 -6.30
N GLU A 68 12.62 -5.21 -5.93
CA GLU A 68 14.01 -5.66 -5.89
C GLU A 68 14.27 -6.73 -4.84
N LYS A 69 13.49 -6.71 -3.76
CA LYS A 69 13.62 -7.68 -2.67
C LYS A 69 12.86 -8.98 -2.96
N ASN A 70 12.50 -9.17 -4.19
CA ASN A 70 11.81 -10.38 -4.60
C ASN A 70 10.37 -10.42 -4.14
N SER A 71 9.62 -9.50 -4.52
CA SER A 71 8.29 -9.54 -4.01
C SER A 71 7.24 -9.69 -5.08
N ALA A 72 6.49 -10.76 -4.98
CA ALA A 72 5.23 -10.88 -5.67
C ALA A 72 4.12 -10.20 -4.89
N THR A 73 4.45 -9.56 -3.76
CA THR A 73 3.46 -8.91 -2.92
C THR A 73 2.80 -7.75 -3.67
N PRO A 74 1.47 -7.75 -3.80
CA PRO A 74 0.78 -6.65 -4.47
C PRO A 74 0.94 -5.34 -3.70
N VAL A 75 1.24 -4.26 -4.41
CA VAL A 75 1.36 -2.93 -3.82
C VAL A 75 0.26 -2.05 -4.38
N ILE A 76 -0.55 -1.48 -3.49
CA ILE A 76 -1.62 -0.55 -3.83
C ILE A 76 -1.12 0.85 -3.50
N LEU A 77 -1.04 1.70 -4.53
CA LEU A 77 -0.56 3.08 -4.34
C LEU A 77 -1.75 4.01 -4.13
N ILE A 78 -1.63 4.90 -3.16
CA ILE A 78 -2.66 5.87 -2.84
C ILE A 78 -2.09 7.25 -3.09
N SER A 79 -2.78 8.04 -3.92
CA SER A 79 -2.29 9.33 -4.36
C SER A 79 -3.22 10.45 -3.91
N GLY A 80 -2.63 11.54 -3.41
CA GLY A 80 -3.39 12.72 -3.09
C GLY A 80 -3.84 13.47 -4.34
N LYS A 81 -4.83 14.34 -4.16
CA LYS A 81 -5.29 15.21 -5.21
C LYS A 81 -4.15 16.13 -5.64
N GLY A 82 -3.98 16.26 -6.93
CA GLY A 82 -2.90 17.10 -7.48
C GLY A 82 -1.58 16.38 -7.69
N SER A 83 -1.55 15.07 -7.48
CA SER A 83 -0.37 14.28 -7.79
C SER A 83 -0.08 14.34 -9.29
N GLU A 84 1.20 14.47 -9.63
CA GLU A 84 1.63 14.51 -11.03
C GLU A 84 1.87 13.11 -11.60
N GLN A 85 1.72 12.08 -10.78
CA GLN A 85 1.97 10.72 -11.24
C GLN A 85 0.85 10.25 -12.16
N ASP A 86 1.25 9.71 -13.30
CA ASP A 86 0.31 9.09 -14.24
C ASP A 86 -0.06 7.70 -13.70
N PRO A 87 -1.37 7.44 -13.46
CA PRO A 87 -1.77 6.13 -12.94
C PRO A 87 -1.30 4.96 -13.80
N GLN A 88 -1.34 5.11 -15.12
CA GLN A 88 -0.90 4.02 -16.00
C GLN A 88 0.59 3.77 -15.87
N ALA A 89 1.39 4.82 -15.69
CA ALA A 89 2.83 4.65 -15.50
C ALA A 89 3.12 3.87 -14.22
N LEU A 90 2.34 4.10 -13.17
CA LEU A 90 2.53 3.38 -11.91
C LEU A 90 2.17 1.90 -12.05
N ILE A 91 1.10 1.60 -12.77
CA ILE A 91 0.72 0.22 -13.05
C ILE A 91 1.81 -0.44 -13.90
N ASP A 92 2.34 0.27 -14.89
CA ASP A 92 3.43 -0.25 -15.75
C ASP A 92 4.70 -0.53 -14.94
N MET A 93 4.90 0.19 -13.83
CA MET A 93 6.02 -0.06 -12.94
C MET A 93 5.81 -1.26 -12.02
N GLY A 94 4.62 -1.83 -12.04
CA GLY A 94 4.34 -3.03 -11.26
C GLY A 94 3.39 -2.84 -10.09
N ALA A 95 2.80 -1.66 -9.91
CA ALA A 95 1.79 -1.47 -8.88
C ALA A 95 0.57 -2.33 -9.21
N PHE A 96 -0.01 -2.93 -8.19
CA PHE A 96 -1.23 -3.73 -8.38
C PHE A 96 -2.40 -2.84 -8.72
N ALA A 97 -2.52 -1.71 -8.04
CA ALA A 97 -3.63 -0.79 -8.24
C ALA A 97 -3.25 0.60 -7.77
N TYR A 98 -4.05 1.56 -8.18
CA TYR A 98 -3.86 2.98 -7.88
C TYR A 98 -5.20 3.52 -7.38
N VAL A 99 -5.20 4.21 -6.25
CA VAL A 99 -6.38 4.81 -5.65
C VAL A 99 -6.13 6.29 -5.41
N THR A 100 -7.08 7.12 -5.79
CA THR A 100 -6.95 8.58 -5.65
C THR A 100 -7.70 9.07 -4.42
N LYS A 101 -7.07 9.95 -3.64
CA LYS A 101 -7.74 10.65 -2.53
C LYS A 101 -8.58 11.80 -3.09
N PRO A 102 -9.75 12.06 -2.55
CA PRO A 102 -10.43 11.29 -1.53
C PRO A 102 -10.99 9.99 -2.11
N PHE A 103 -10.89 8.93 -1.34
CA PHE A 103 -11.44 7.64 -1.74
C PHE A 103 -12.60 7.28 -0.83
N ASN A 104 -13.48 6.37 -1.31
CA ASN A 104 -14.49 5.83 -0.43
C ASN A 104 -14.02 4.50 0.16
N LEU A 105 -14.62 4.11 1.29
CA LEU A 105 -14.16 2.94 2.02
C LEU A 105 -14.46 1.65 1.26
N ASP A 106 -15.56 1.61 0.50
CA ASP A 106 -15.90 0.44 -0.30
C ASP A 106 -14.85 0.17 -1.38
N GLU A 107 -14.30 1.23 -1.96
CA GLU A 107 -13.25 1.12 -2.97
C GLU A 107 -11.99 0.52 -2.37
N ILE A 108 -11.62 0.94 -1.17
CA ILE A 108 -10.45 0.40 -0.48
C ILE A 108 -10.66 -1.07 -0.16
N GLU A 109 -11.81 -1.43 0.38
CA GLU A 109 -12.11 -2.83 0.71
C GLU A 109 -12.06 -3.72 -0.52
N GLU A 110 -12.62 -3.26 -1.63
CA GLU A 110 -12.63 -4.02 -2.86
C GLU A 110 -11.23 -4.24 -3.42
N VAL A 111 -10.41 -3.20 -3.46
CA VAL A 111 -9.08 -3.31 -4.05
C VAL A 111 -8.17 -4.18 -3.19
N VAL A 112 -8.32 -4.11 -1.88
CA VAL A 112 -7.54 -4.96 -0.97
C VAL A 112 -7.95 -6.42 -1.14
N GLU A 113 -9.24 -6.69 -1.22
CA GLU A 113 -9.73 -8.05 -1.42
C GLU A 113 -9.18 -8.65 -2.72
N ARG A 114 -9.20 -7.88 -3.80
CA ARG A 114 -8.63 -8.35 -5.07
C ARG A 114 -7.13 -8.62 -4.96
N ALA A 115 -6.42 -7.77 -4.23
CA ALA A 115 -4.98 -7.92 -4.08
C ALA A 115 -4.62 -9.19 -3.33
N VAL A 116 -5.28 -9.45 -2.20
CA VAL A 116 -4.98 -10.64 -1.40
C VAL A 116 -5.45 -11.92 -2.10
N THR A 117 -6.53 -11.85 -2.85
CA THR A 117 -7.07 -13.01 -3.58
C THR A 117 -6.16 -13.37 -4.76
N LYS A 118 -5.69 -12.38 -5.50
CA LYS A 118 -4.82 -12.62 -6.67
C LYS A 118 -3.57 -13.41 -6.30
N LYS A 119 -3.08 -13.23 -5.11
CA LYS A 119 -1.87 -13.88 -4.65
C LYS A 119 -2.02 -15.39 -4.52
N GLU A 120 -3.25 -15.89 -4.46
CA GLU A 120 -3.52 -17.31 -4.29
C GLU A 120 -3.42 -18.11 -5.60
N PHE A 121 -3.20 -17.45 -6.71
CA PHE A 121 -3.10 -18.10 -8.02
C PHE A 121 -1.67 -18.38 -8.44
#